data_237b2cd489c3406f85358aea534df59b
#
_entry.id   237b2cd489c3406f85358aea534df59b
#
_cell.length_a   1.000
_cell.length_b   1.000
_cell.length_c   1.000
_cell.angle_alpha   90.00
_cell.angle_beta   90.00
_cell.angle_gamma   90.00
#
_symmetry.space_group_name_H-M   'P 1'
#
loop_
_entity.id
_entity.type
_entity.pdbx_description
1 polymer ?
#
loop_
_entity_poly.entity_id
_entity_poly.type
_entity_poly.pdbx_seq_one_letter_code
_entity_poly.pdbx_strand_id
1 'polypeptide(L)'
;MPNEPPATIFRRMTTPLVHEPSTIALTVNGDSRTIAAGTSLAAYLASLKLDPRLVVVEHNRTILRDRDAYPSIVLGAGDVLEIVHFVGGG
;
A
#
# COMPACT_ATOMS: atom_id res chain seq x y z
N MET A 1 40.14 17.19 -19.80
CA MET A 1 39.82 16.84 -19.89
C MET A 1 38.78 16.27 -20.05
N PRO A 2 38.26 15.99 -20.46
CA PRO A 2 37.13 15.43 -20.68
C PRO A 2 36.58 14.65 -19.67
N ASN A 3 36.89 14.53 -18.69
CA ASN A 3 36.40 13.72 -17.86
C ASN A 3 35.34 14.13 -17.09
N GLU A 4 34.83 15.17 -17.09
CA GLU A 4 33.76 15.57 -16.37
C GLU A 4 32.55 14.79 -16.50
N PRO A 5 32.17 14.30 -17.57
CA PRO A 5 30.94 13.59 -17.71
C PRO A 5 30.76 12.49 -16.72
N PRO A 6 31.75 11.80 -16.42
CA PRO A 6 31.57 10.72 -15.45
C PRO A 6 31.10 11.23 -14.13
N ALA A 7 31.57 12.36 -13.75
CA ALA A 7 31.15 12.87 -12.48
C ALA A 7 29.68 13.21 -12.50
N THR A 8 29.20 13.67 -13.59
CA THR A 8 27.83 14.01 -13.68
C THR A 8 26.98 12.79 -13.56
N ILE A 9 27.39 11.69 -14.16
CA ILE A 9 26.66 10.50 -14.07
C ILE A 9 26.59 10.02 -12.64
N PHE A 10 27.63 10.16 -11.92
CA PHE A 10 27.62 9.78 -10.59
C PHE A 10 26.62 10.54 -9.80
N ARG A 11 26.47 11.76 -9.96
CA ARG A 11 25.51 12.50 -9.23
C ARG A 11 24.14 12.04 -9.48
N ARG A 12 23.81 11.70 -10.67
CA ARG A 12 22.49 11.25 -10.92
C ARG A 12 22.21 9.93 -10.28
N MET A 13 23.19 9.09 -10.20
CA MET A 13 22.95 7.83 -9.62
C MET A 13 22.75 7.92 -8.14
N THR A 14 23.35 8.87 -7.48
CA THR A 14 23.18 8.93 -6.06
C THR A 14 21.89 9.58 -5.64
N THR A 15 21.36 10.43 -6.43
CA THR A 15 20.16 11.12 -6.06
C THR A 15 19.04 10.23 -5.64
N PRO A 16 18.73 9.21 -6.38
CA PRO A 16 17.60 8.38 -6.00
C PRO A 16 17.83 7.63 -4.72
N LEU A 17 19.00 7.55 -4.27
CA LEU A 17 19.24 6.78 -3.10
C LEU A 17 18.99 7.51 -1.83
N VAL A 18 18.77 8.79 -1.93
CA VAL A 18 18.62 9.56 -0.76
C VAL A 18 17.28 10.09 -0.55
N HIS A 19 16.30 9.64 -1.19
CA HIS A 19 15.02 10.25 -1.08
C HIS A 19 14.15 9.53 -0.09
N GLU A 20 13.06 10.12 0.23
CA GLU A 20 12.14 9.58 1.16
C GLU A 20 11.31 8.50 0.57
N PRO A 21 10.76 7.61 1.37
CA PRO A 21 9.88 6.56 0.86
C PRO A 21 8.67 7.19 0.19
N SER A 22 8.19 6.56 -0.82
CA SER A 22 6.99 7.01 -1.50
C SER A 22 5.76 6.62 -0.71
N THR A 23 4.73 7.44 -0.80
CA THR A 23 3.45 7.13 -0.19
C THR A 23 2.36 7.25 -1.24
N ILE A 24 1.24 6.64 -0.96
CA ILE A 24 0.07 6.74 -1.81
C ILE A 24 -1.13 7.12 -0.96
N ALA A 25 -2.11 7.73 -1.58
CA ALA A 25 -3.37 8.06 -0.93
C ALA A 25 -4.45 7.14 -1.47
N LEU A 26 -5.29 6.66 -0.58
CA LEU A 26 -6.41 5.81 -0.96
C LEU A 26 -7.58 6.15 -0.03
N THR A 27 -8.73 5.58 -0.30
CA THR A 27 -9.92 5.81 0.51
C THR A 27 -10.28 4.52 1.24
N VAL A 28 -10.50 4.62 2.53
CA VAL A 28 -10.89 3.46 3.33
C VAL A 28 -12.14 3.82 4.11
N ASN A 29 -13.22 3.12 3.82
CA ASN A 29 -14.52 3.38 4.45
C ASN A 29 -14.89 4.86 4.37
N GLY A 30 -14.65 5.44 3.21
CA GLY A 30 -15.01 6.84 2.97
C GLY A 30 -13.97 7.87 3.41
N ASP A 31 -12.93 7.45 4.10
CA ASP A 31 -11.93 8.40 4.60
C ASP A 31 -10.64 8.30 3.81
N SER A 32 -10.02 9.42 3.57
CA SER A 32 -8.74 9.44 2.88
C SER A 32 -7.64 8.95 3.84
N ARG A 33 -6.79 8.08 3.34
CA ARG A 33 -5.68 7.55 4.11
C ARG A 33 -4.42 7.59 3.28
N THR A 34 -3.28 7.73 3.92
CA THR A 34 -1.99 7.72 3.25
C THR A 34 -1.18 6.56 3.80
N ILE A 35 -0.66 5.75 2.92
CA ILE A 35 0.15 4.59 3.32
C ILE A 35 1.38 4.51 2.46
N ALA A 36 2.33 3.70 2.87
CA ALA A 36 3.56 3.52 2.08
C ALA A 36 3.23 2.79 0.78
N ALA A 37 3.82 3.23 -0.31
CA ALA A 37 3.67 2.54 -1.57
C ALA A 37 4.24 1.12 -1.43
N GLY A 38 3.58 0.16 -2.04
CA GLY A 38 4.00 -1.23 -1.93
C GLY A 38 3.36 -1.98 -0.79
N THR A 39 2.51 -1.34 0.00
CA THR A 39 1.84 -2.01 1.10
C THR A 39 0.80 -2.98 0.56
N SER A 40 0.85 -4.22 1.03
CA SER A 40 -0.16 -5.21 0.64
C SER A 40 -1.42 -5.03 1.48
N LEU A 41 -2.51 -5.60 1.00
CA LEU A 41 -3.75 -5.59 1.77
C LEU A 41 -3.54 -6.27 3.12
N ALA A 42 -2.83 -7.40 3.14
CA ALA A 42 -2.59 -8.10 4.40
C ALA A 42 -1.80 -7.21 5.37
N ALA A 43 -0.78 -6.53 4.89
CA ALA A 43 0.02 -5.65 5.74
C ALA A 43 -0.81 -4.48 6.25
N TYR A 44 -1.68 -3.94 5.41
CA TYR A 44 -2.51 -2.84 5.82
C TYR A 44 -3.48 -3.27 6.92
N LEU A 45 -4.14 -4.43 6.76
CA LEU A 45 -5.05 -4.93 7.78
C LEU A 45 -4.29 -5.17 9.08
N ALA A 46 -3.08 -5.69 8.99
CA ALA A 46 -2.27 -5.93 10.19
C ALA A 46 -1.96 -4.61 10.90
N SER A 47 -1.70 -3.57 10.14
CA SER A 47 -1.42 -2.26 10.73
C SER A 47 -2.61 -1.71 11.48
N LEU A 48 -3.82 -2.11 11.11
CA LEU A 48 -5.03 -1.71 11.80
C LEU A 48 -5.41 -2.71 12.90
N LYS A 49 -4.61 -3.75 13.06
CA LYS A 49 -4.86 -4.80 14.03
C LYS A 49 -6.14 -5.54 13.75
N LEU A 50 -6.44 -5.73 12.49
CA LEU A 50 -7.63 -6.46 12.07
C LEU A 50 -7.23 -7.87 11.61
N ASP A 51 -7.97 -8.84 12.08
CA ASP A 51 -7.77 -10.23 11.68
C ASP A 51 -8.47 -10.45 10.34
N PRO A 52 -7.77 -10.86 9.30
CA PRO A 52 -8.41 -11.06 7.99
C PRO A 52 -9.58 -12.03 8.02
N ARG A 53 -9.61 -12.94 8.99
CA ARG A 53 -10.69 -13.91 9.08
C ARG A 53 -11.97 -13.28 9.60
N LEU A 54 -11.87 -12.09 10.16
CA LEU A 54 -13.01 -11.44 10.79
C LEU A 54 -13.47 -10.21 10.04
N VAL A 55 -13.01 -10.04 8.81
CA VAL A 55 -13.42 -8.89 8.00
C VAL A 55 -13.87 -9.33 6.63
N VAL A 56 -14.70 -8.51 6.02
CA VAL A 56 -14.99 -8.60 4.60
C VAL A 56 -14.39 -7.37 3.97
N VAL A 57 -13.63 -7.54 2.91
CA VAL A 57 -12.98 -6.44 2.23
C VAL A 57 -13.53 -6.32 0.82
N GLU A 58 -13.92 -5.12 0.45
CA GLU A 58 -14.27 -4.79 -0.91
C GLU A 58 -13.18 -3.87 -1.42
N HIS A 59 -12.60 -4.21 -2.55
CA HIS A 59 -11.50 -3.45 -3.13
C HIS A 59 -11.95 -3.00 -4.51
N ASN A 60 -12.07 -1.70 -4.70
CA ASN A 60 -12.52 -1.11 -5.95
C ASN A 60 -13.81 -1.79 -6.44
N ARG A 61 -14.74 -1.96 -5.50
CA ARG A 61 -16.07 -2.51 -5.75
C ARG A 61 -16.09 -4.01 -6.00
N THR A 62 -15.02 -4.69 -5.73
CA THR A 62 -14.96 -6.15 -5.84
C THR A 62 -14.75 -6.74 -4.45
N ILE A 63 -15.63 -7.62 -4.03
CA ILE A 63 -15.46 -8.29 -2.77
C ILE A 63 -14.37 -9.34 -2.92
N LEU A 64 -13.39 -9.26 -2.05
CA LEU A 64 -12.24 -10.16 -2.11
C LEU A 64 -12.52 -11.36 -1.21
N ARG A 65 -12.74 -12.50 -1.84
CA ARG A 65 -13.15 -13.68 -1.09
C ARG A 65 -12.01 -14.59 -0.70
N ASP A 66 -10.90 -14.51 -1.43
CA ASP A 66 -9.76 -15.37 -1.17
C ASP A 66 -8.80 -14.67 -0.23
N ARG A 67 -8.92 -14.97 1.06
CA ARG A 67 -8.08 -14.33 2.06
C ARG A 67 -6.63 -14.72 1.94
N ASP A 68 -6.35 -15.88 1.34
CA ASP A 68 -4.97 -16.29 1.16
C ASP A 68 -4.26 -15.42 0.13
N ALA A 69 -4.99 -14.71 -0.70
CA ALA A 69 -4.39 -13.82 -1.69
C ALA A 69 -4.05 -12.46 -1.13
N TYR A 70 -4.53 -12.11 0.06
CA TYR A 70 -4.35 -10.77 0.60
C TYR A 70 -2.88 -10.33 0.67
N PRO A 71 -1.93 -11.20 0.99
CA PRO A 71 -0.52 -10.76 1.03
C PRO A 71 0.03 -10.39 -0.34
N SER A 72 -0.58 -10.84 -1.42
CA SER A 72 -0.09 -10.51 -2.75
C SER A 72 -0.87 -9.39 -3.41
N ILE A 73 -1.90 -8.87 -2.77
CA ILE A 73 -2.64 -7.75 -3.33
C ILE A 73 -1.96 -6.47 -2.86
N VAL A 74 -1.34 -5.75 -3.78
CA VAL A 74 -0.64 -4.51 -3.45
C VAL A 74 -1.61 -3.36 -3.69
N LEU A 75 -1.79 -2.54 -2.66
CA LEU A 75 -2.72 -1.42 -2.75
C LEU A 75 -2.11 -0.31 -3.59
N GLY A 76 -2.92 0.35 -4.37
CA GLY A 76 -2.48 1.38 -5.29
C GLY A 76 -3.08 2.73 -4.97
N ALA A 77 -2.48 3.77 -5.51
CA ALA A 77 -2.98 5.12 -5.33
C ALA A 77 -4.38 5.22 -5.90
N GLY A 78 -5.27 5.83 -5.15
CA GLY A 78 -6.65 5.99 -5.60
C GLY A 78 -7.55 4.80 -5.35
N ASP A 79 -7.02 3.73 -4.79
CA ASP A 79 -7.87 2.57 -4.49
C ASP A 79 -8.93 2.94 -3.46
N VAL A 80 -10.05 2.24 -3.54
CA VAL A 80 -11.15 2.42 -2.61
C VAL A 80 -11.39 1.10 -1.90
N LEU A 81 -11.24 1.12 -0.59
CA LEU A 81 -11.48 -0.05 0.24
C LEU A 81 -12.67 0.16 1.13
N GLU A 82 -13.49 -0.87 1.24
CA GLU A 82 -14.53 -0.92 2.26
C GLU A 82 -14.21 -2.12 3.12
N ILE A 83 -14.05 -1.92 4.38
CA ILE A 83 -13.71 -2.99 5.31
C ILE A 83 -14.79 -3.10 6.36
N VAL A 84 -15.44 -4.24 6.42
CA VAL A 84 -16.49 -4.47 7.40
C VAL A 84 -15.99 -5.50 8.38
N HIS A 85 -15.94 -5.15 9.64
CA HIS A 85 -15.46 -6.05 10.68
C HIS A 85 -16.65 -6.74 11.32
N PHE A 86 -16.57 -8.05 11.42
CA PHE A 86 -17.60 -8.79 12.08
C PHE A 86 -17.47 -8.57 13.59
N VAL A 87 -18.55 -8.14 14.20
CA VAL A 87 -18.48 -7.93 15.60
C VAL A 87 -19.21 -8.98 16.31
N GLY A 88 -18.62 -9.43 17.26
CA GLY A 88 -19.25 -10.18 18.17
C GLY A 88 -19.95 -11.33 17.82
N GLY A 89 -20.26 -11.52 17.01
CA GLY A 89 -20.93 -12.55 16.66
C GLY A 89 -21.03 -13.56 17.63
N GLY A 90 -20.77 -13.46 18.31
CA GLY A 90 -21.02 -14.42 19.27
C GLY A 90 -20.89 -15.27 19.52
#